data_8f0427fe72806dabf3cce72ecb06b043
#
_entry.id   8f0427fe72806dabf3cce72ecb06b043
#
_cell.length_a   1.000
_cell.length_b   1.000
_cell.length_c   1.000
_cell.angle_alpha   90.00
_cell.angle_beta   90.00
_cell.angle_gamma   90.00
#
_symmetry.space_group_name_H-M   'P 1'
#
loop_
_entity.id
_entity.type
_entity.pdbx_description
1 polymer ?
#
loop_
_entity_poly.entity_id
_entity_poly.type
_entity_poly.pdbx_seq_one_letter_code
_entity_poly.pdbx_strand_id
1 'polypeptide(L)'
;MLEKLKKDEAFKDRFVKIAAVLIIFAVVLRSFDVFTQSRDGRKQIIDEDGGTESELCNILSDINGVGNVDVMLQYGDDERISGVIVTAEGAGDPVVKNNLIKAVMAVFDIPASNVEVFEKNEDKKQREDNSHE
;
A
#
# COMPACT_ATOMS: atom_id res chain seq x y z
N MET A 1 54.78 3.18 36.48
CA MET A 1 54.55 2.94 35.04
C MET A 1 53.62 1.76 34.74
N LEU A 2 53.65 0.73 35.49
CA LEU A 2 52.75 -0.41 35.33
C LEU A 2 51.27 -0.09 35.67
N GLU A 3 51.02 0.84 36.58
CA GLU A 3 49.69 1.29 36.95
C GLU A 3 49.01 2.10 35.87
N LYS A 4 49.74 2.89 35.09
CA LYS A 4 49.22 3.63 33.92
C LYS A 4 48.84 2.69 32.77
N LEU A 5 49.59 1.62 32.57
CA LEU A 5 49.33 0.59 31.59
C LEU A 5 48.07 -0.24 31.94
N LYS A 6 47.90 -0.55 33.23
CA LYS A 6 46.66 -1.23 33.69
C LYS A 6 45.43 -0.36 33.61
N LYS A 7 45.56 0.96 33.82
CA LYS A 7 44.44 1.91 33.62
C LYS A 7 44.08 2.07 32.15
N ASP A 8 45.08 2.11 31.28
CA ASP A 8 44.85 2.19 29.85
C ASP A 8 44.23 0.91 29.26
N GLU A 9 44.65 -0.26 29.77
CA GLU A 9 44.01 -1.53 29.37
C GLU A 9 42.59 -1.66 29.90
N ALA A 10 42.32 -1.24 31.14
CA ALA A 10 40.98 -1.23 31.71
C ALA A 10 40.08 -0.22 30.98
N PHE A 11 40.64 0.92 30.57
CA PHE A 11 39.94 1.95 29.80
C PHE A 11 39.64 1.49 28.38
N LYS A 12 40.60 0.88 27.75
CA LYS A 12 40.43 0.26 26.41
C LYS A 12 39.39 -0.87 26.45
N ASP A 13 39.43 -1.71 27.47
CA ASP A 13 38.49 -2.83 27.64
C ASP A 13 37.06 -2.29 27.83
N ARG A 14 36.86 -1.28 28.65
CA ARG A 14 35.58 -0.60 28.80
C ARG A 14 35.11 0.07 27.51
N PHE A 15 36.03 0.72 26.81
CA PHE A 15 35.75 1.38 25.55
C PHE A 15 35.34 0.39 24.47
N VAL A 16 36.01 -0.74 24.38
CA VAL A 16 35.67 -1.84 23.46
C VAL A 16 34.31 -2.45 23.82
N LYS A 17 33.98 -2.62 25.09
CA LYS A 17 32.67 -3.10 25.52
C LYS A 17 31.56 -2.13 25.16
N ILE A 18 31.77 -0.84 25.39
CA ILE A 18 30.80 0.21 25.05
C ILE A 18 30.61 0.27 23.54
N ALA A 19 31.71 0.22 22.78
CA ALA A 19 31.66 0.19 21.31
C ALA A 19 30.92 -1.04 20.78
N ALA A 20 31.17 -2.21 21.36
CA ALA A 20 30.48 -3.46 21.00
C ALA A 20 28.96 -3.35 21.28
N VAL A 21 28.60 -2.82 22.43
CA VAL A 21 27.18 -2.60 22.79
C VAL A 21 26.51 -1.60 21.83
N LEU A 22 27.20 -0.52 21.48
CA LEU A 22 26.69 0.46 20.52
C LEU A 22 26.52 -0.13 19.13
N ILE A 23 27.44 -0.97 18.68
CA ILE A 23 27.36 -1.64 17.39
C ILE A 23 26.16 -2.62 17.37
N ILE A 24 26.01 -3.42 18.44
CA ILE A 24 24.88 -4.34 18.59
C ILE A 24 23.56 -3.55 18.60
N PHE A 25 23.52 -2.45 19.34
CA PHE A 25 22.33 -1.58 19.40
C PHE A 25 21.99 -0.96 18.04
N ALA A 26 23.00 -0.51 17.29
CA ALA A 26 22.82 0.00 15.94
C ALA A 26 22.32 -1.08 14.97
N VAL A 27 22.83 -2.30 15.07
CA VAL A 27 22.36 -3.44 14.26
C VAL A 27 20.93 -3.81 14.61
N VAL A 28 20.58 -3.81 15.90
CA VAL A 28 19.21 -4.07 16.35
C VAL A 28 18.26 -2.98 15.85
N LEU A 29 18.65 -1.72 15.91
CA LEU A 29 17.85 -0.60 15.38
C LEU A 29 17.63 -0.73 13.85
N ARG A 30 18.67 -1.12 13.14
CA ARG A 30 18.57 -1.35 11.68
C ARG A 30 17.69 -2.56 11.34
N SER A 31 17.77 -3.59 12.13
CA SER A 31 16.89 -4.77 12.00
C SER A 31 15.43 -4.42 12.30
N PHE A 32 15.22 -3.49 13.21
CA PHE A 32 13.89 -3.00 13.55
C PHE A 32 13.31 -2.15 12.40
N ASP A 33 14.13 -1.31 11.76
CA ASP A 33 13.72 -0.53 10.59
C ASP A 33 13.28 -1.43 9.42
N VAL A 34 14.03 -2.50 9.16
CA VAL A 34 13.68 -3.46 8.11
C VAL A 34 12.38 -4.20 8.43
N PHE A 35 12.15 -4.50 9.71
CA PHE A 35 10.92 -5.18 10.14
C PHE A 35 9.72 -4.22 10.13
N THR A 36 9.94 -2.96 10.49
CA THR A 36 8.90 -1.91 10.46
C THR A 36 8.60 -1.50 9.02
N GLN A 37 9.59 -1.42 8.15
CA GLN A 37 9.40 -1.19 6.72
C GLN A 37 8.63 -2.31 6.03
N SER A 38 8.78 -3.56 6.44
CA SER A 38 7.97 -4.68 5.93
C SER A 38 6.50 -4.54 6.31
N ARG A 39 6.21 -4.00 7.49
CA ARG A 39 4.83 -3.70 7.93
C ARG A 39 4.31 -2.42 7.30
N ASP A 40 5.14 -1.39 7.24
CA ASP A 40 4.82 -0.13 6.56
C ASP A 40 4.72 -0.34 5.05
N GLY A 41 5.46 -1.29 4.47
CA GLY A 41 5.33 -1.70 3.09
C GLY A 41 3.93 -2.23 2.74
N ARG A 42 3.27 -2.94 3.65
CA ARG A 42 1.86 -3.35 3.48
C ARG A 42 0.90 -2.19 3.65
N LYS A 43 1.17 -1.25 4.55
CA LYS A 43 0.42 0.00 4.68
C LYS A 43 0.67 0.96 3.52
N GLN A 44 1.91 1.06 3.03
CA GLN A 44 2.28 1.90 1.90
C GLN A 44 1.67 1.42 0.58
N ILE A 45 1.50 0.12 0.38
CA ILE A 45 0.79 -0.44 -0.76
C ILE A 45 -0.68 0.00 -0.73
N ILE A 46 -1.24 0.25 0.47
CA ILE A 46 -2.62 0.67 0.65
C ILE A 46 -2.77 2.20 0.59
N ASP A 47 -1.78 2.99 1.07
CA ASP A 47 -2.00 4.40 1.40
C ASP A 47 -1.31 5.44 0.51
N GLU A 48 -0.17 5.18 -0.12
CA GLU A 48 0.64 6.29 -0.65
C GLU A 48 0.92 6.24 -2.16
N ASP A 49 0.95 5.08 -2.79
CA ASP A 49 1.44 4.97 -4.17
C ASP A 49 0.35 4.73 -5.21
N GLY A 50 -0.92 4.71 -4.82
CA GLY A 50 -1.98 4.29 -5.72
C GLY A 50 -1.80 2.84 -6.21
N GLY A 51 -0.85 2.11 -5.63
CA GLY A 51 -0.54 0.74 -6.00
C GLY A 51 -1.73 -0.20 -5.82
N THR A 52 -2.45 -0.04 -4.71
CA THR A 52 -3.66 -0.82 -4.45
C THR A 52 -4.78 -0.48 -5.42
N GLU A 53 -4.98 0.79 -5.71
CA GLU A 53 -5.96 1.25 -6.71
C GLU A 53 -5.61 0.72 -8.09
N SER A 54 -4.35 0.85 -8.48
CA SER A 54 -3.85 0.39 -9.78
C SER A 54 -3.95 -1.13 -9.92
N GLU A 55 -3.56 -1.87 -8.89
CA GLU A 55 -3.66 -3.32 -8.86
C GLU A 55 -5.12 -3.79 -8.89
N LEU A 56 -5.98 -3.11 -8.14
CA LEU A 56 -7.42 -3.37 -8.14
C LEU A 56 -8.02 -3.09 -9.52
N CYS A 57 -7.66 -1.99 -10.16
CA CYS A 57 -8.09 -1.68 -11.53
C CYS A 57 -7.69 -2.79 -12.51
N ASN A 58 -6.48 -3.28 -12.42
CA ASN A 58 -5.99 -4.36 -13.27
C ASN A 58 -6.80 -5.64 -13.06
N ILE A 59 -6.99 -6.05 -11.81
CA ILE A 59 -7.74 -7.25 -11.46
C ILE A 59 -9.20 -7.13 -11.91
N LEU A 60 -9.83 -6.00 -11.63
CA LEU A 60 -11.22 -5.77 -12.01
C LEU A 60 -11.40 -5.72 -13.52
N SER A 61 -10.44 -5.17 -14.27
CA SER A 61 -10.50 -5.13 -15.73
C SER A 61 -10.35 -6.51 -16.36
N ASP A 62 -9.75 -7.47 -15.68
CA ASP A 62 -9.64 -8.86 -16.12
C ASP A 62 -10.97 -9.63 -15.99
N ILE A 63 -11.93 -9.11 -15.24
CA ILE A 63 -13.26 -9.71 -15.16
C ILE A 63 -13.96 -9.59 -16.52
N ASN A 64 -14.52 -10.69 -16.97
CA ASN A 64 -15.16 -10.76 -18.30
C ASN A 64 -16.28 -9.70 -18.43
N GLY A 65 -16.18 -8.91 -19.49
CA GLY A 65 -17.17 -7.89 -19.83
C GLY A 65 -16.98 -6.53 -19.17
N VAL A 66 -15.99 -6.37 -18.28
CA VAL A 66 -15.77 -5.13 -17.54
C VAL A 66 -15.12 -4.04 -18.38
N GLY A 67 -14.06 -4.37 -19.11
CA GLY A 67 -13.28 -3.38 -19.85
C GLY A 67 -12.41 -2.50 -18.97
N ASN A 68 -12.20 -1.25 -19.34
CA ASN A 68 -11.41 -0.30 -18.56
C ASN A 68 -12.11 0.09 -17.26
N VAL A 69 -11.35 0.16 -16.20
CA VAL A 69 -11.85 0.43 -14.84
C VAL A 69 -11.03 1.55 -14.21
N ASP A 70 -11.72 2.46 -13.55
CA ASP A 70 -11.13 3.40 -12.60
C ASP A 70 -11.76 3.17 -11.22
N VAL A 71 -10.94 3.29 -10.20
CA VAL A 71 -11.37 3.05 -8.82
C VAL A 71 -10.96 4.24 -7.96
N MET A 72 -11.84 4.64 -7.07
CA MET A 72 -11.55 5.62 -6.02
C MET A 72 -11.83 4.99 -4.66
N LEU A 73 -10.84 5.01 -3.79
CA LEU A 73 -10.95 4.46 -2.45
C LEU A 73 -11.20 5.58 -1.44
N GLN A 74 -12.09 5.34 -0.51
CA GLN A 74 -12.34 6.22 0.62
C GLN A 74 -11.90 5.52 1.91
N TYR A 75 -11.11 6.23 2.71
CA TYR A 75 -10.61 5.74 3.99
C TYR A 75 -11.45 6.28 5.13
N GLY A 76 -11.71 5.42 6.11
CA GLY A 76 -12.35 5.80 7.36
C GLY A 76 -11.34 6.34 8.39
N ASP A 77 -11.85 6.69 9.57
CA ASP A 77 -11.04 7.23 10.67
C ASP A 77 -9.97 6.26 11.19
N ASP A 78 -10.15 4.96 10.97
CA ASP A 78 -9.24 3.89 11.36
C ASP A 78 -8.26 3.48 10.25
N GLU A 79 -8.09 4.29 9.22
CA GLU A 79 -7.26 4.03 8.04
C GLU A 79 -7.72 2.81 7.19
N ARG A 80 -8.85 2.22 7.51
CA ARG A 80 -9.45 1.15 6.70
C ARG A 80 -10.28 1.73 5.58
N ILE A 81 -10.38 0.99 4.48
CA ILE A 81 -11.24 1.39 3.39
C ILE A 81 -12.69 1.29 3.84
N SER A 82 -13.40 2.42 3.77
CA SER A 82 -14.78 2.54 4.19
C SER A 82 -15.76 2.61 3.03
N GLY A 83 -15.27 2.98 1.85
CA GLY A 83 -16.10 3.07 0.66
C GLY A 83 -15.27 2.95 -0.61
N VAL A 84 -15.90 2.53 -1.69
CA VAL A 84 -15.27 2.37 -3.00
C VAL A 84 -16.22 2.85 -4.08
N ILE A 85 -15.72 3.67 -4.98
CA ILE A 85 -16.40 4.06 -6.21
C ILE A 85 -15.66 3.41 -7.38
N VAL A 86 -16.39 2.71 -8.23
CA VAL A 86 -15.85 2.05 -9.42
C VAL A 86 -16.56 2.62 -10.65
N THR A 87 -15.80 3.01 -11.66
CA THR A 87 -16.32 3.28 -12.98
C THR A 87 -15.75 2.26 -13.96
N ALA A 88 -16.60 1.62 -14.73
CA ALA A 88 -16.20 0.58 -15.66
C ALA A 88 -16.99 0.67 -16.96
N GLU A 89 -16.33 0.38 -18.08
CA GLU A 89 -16.98 0.44 -19.41
C GLU A 89 -18.18 -0.52 -19.48
N GLY A 90 -18.05 -1.72 -18.93
CA GLY A 90 -19.07 -2.76 -18.97
C GLY A 90 -20.13 -2.70 -17.86
N ALA A 91 -20.09 -1.68 -16.99
CA ALA A 91 -20.97 -1.60 -15.82
C ALA A 91 -22.43 -1.28 -16.15
N GLY A 92 -22.74 -0.96 -17.40
CA GLY A 92 -24.13 -0.89 -17.87
C GLY A 92 -24.86 -2.24 -17.85
N ASP A 93 -24.11 -3.34 -17.93
CA ASP A 93 -24.65 -4.69 -17.76
C ASP A 93 -24.84 -5.00 -16.27
N PRO A 94 -26.07 -5.33 -15.81
CA PRO A 94 -26.32 -5.64 -14.39
C PRO A 94 -25.49 -6.80 -13.84
N VAL A 95 -25.15 -7.79 -14.64
CA VAL A 95 -24.33 -8.94 -14.24
C VAL A 95 -22.90 -8.49 -13.97
N VAL A 96 -22.32 -7.68 -14.86
CA VAL A 96 -20.99 -7.12 -14.71
C VAL A 96 -20.94 -6.22 -13.48
N LYS A 97 -21.90 -5.33 -13.33
CA LYS A 97 -22.03 -4.45 -12.16
C LYS A 97 -22.03 -5.24 -10.84
N ASN A 98 -22.83 -6.30 -10.79
CA ASN A 98 -22.94 -7.16 -9.61
C ASN A 98 -21.61 -7.89 -9.31
N ASN A 99 -20.93 -8.36 -10.34
CA ASN A 99 -19.63 -9.01 -10.20
C ASN A 99 -18.58 -8.03 -9.65
N LEU A 100 -18.59 -6.80 -10.11
CA LEU A 100 -17.70 -5.74 -9.58
C LEU A 100 -17.98 -5.46 -8.10
N ILE A 101 -19.24 -5.32 -7.72
CA ILE A 101 -19.63 -5.09 -6.33
C ILE A 101 -19.15 -6.24 -5.45
N LYS A 102 -19.39 -7.48 -5.86
CA LYS A 102 -18.96 -8.66 -5.11
C LYS A 102 -17.45 -8.76 -4.95
N ALA A 103 -16.71 -8.44 -6.01
CA ALA A 103 -15.24 -8.46 -5.97
C ALA A 103 -14.69 -7.44 -4.97
N VAL A 104 -15.21 -6.23 -5.01
CA VAL A 104 -14.79 -5.14 -4.09
C VAL A 104 -15.16 -5.48 -2.64
N MET A 105 -16.36 -5.99 -2.40
CA MET A 105 -16.79 -6.43 -1.07
C MET A 105 -15.87 -7.50 -0.49
N ALA A 106 -15.46 -8.44 -1.32
CA ALA A 106 -14.58 -9.54 -0.90
C ALA A 106 -13.19 -9.07 -0.52
N VAL A 107 -12.65 -8.11 -1.27
CA VAL A 107 -11.27 -7.60 -1.04
C VAL A 107 -11.19 -6.74 0.23
N PHE A 108 -12.17 -5.86 0.43
CA PHE A 108 -12.11 -4.86 1.50
C PHE A 108 -12.98 -5.19 2.72
N ASP A 109 -13.76 -6.24 2.66
CA ASP A 109 -14.70 -6.63 3.73
C ASP A 109 -15.65 -5.46 4.10
N ILE A 110 -16.24 -4.85 3.08
CA ILE A 110 -17.22 -3.77 3.24
C ILE A 110 -18.58 -4.21 2.69
N PRO A 111 -19.68 -3.65 3.22
CA PRO A 111 -21.02 -3.98 2.72
C PRO A 111 -21.27 -3.38 1.33
N ALA A 112 -22.20 -3.95 0.60
CA ALA A 112 -22.60 -3.48 -0.73
C ALA A 112 -23.05 -2.01 -0.74
N SER A 113 -23.63 -1.54 0.37
CA SER A 113 -24.06 -0.15 0.53
C SER A 113 -22.91 0.86 0.46
N ASN A 114 -21.67 0.41 0.68
CA ASN A 114 -20.48 1.24 0.64
C ASN A 114 -19.71 1.10 -0.69
N VAL A 115 -20.27 0.41 -1.66
CA VAL A 115 -19.71 0.24 -3.00
C VAL A 115 -20.67 0.82 -4.03
N GLU A 116 -20.18 1.77 -4.80
CA GLU A 116 -20.91 2.34 -5.93
C GLU A 116 -20.19 2.02 -7.23
N VAL A 117 -20.95 1.52 -8.20
CA VAL A 117 -20.43 1.19 -9.53
C VAL A 117 -21.21 1.93 -10.58
N PHE A 118 -20.50 2.65 -11.42
CA PHE A 118 -21.07 3.46 -12.51
C PHE A 118 -20.49 3.02 -13.85
N GLU A 119 -21.29 3.15 -14.90
CA GLU A 119 -20.81 2.97 -16.26
C GLU A 119 -19.83 4.10 -16.63
N LYS A 120 -18.67 3.71 -17.16
CA LYS A 120 -17.65 4.66 -17.60
C LYS A 120 -18.08 5.33 -18.91
N ASN A 121 -17.93 6.65 -18.97
CA ASN A 121 -18.29 7.42 -20.16
C ASN A 121 -17.18 7.27 -21.22
N GLU A 122 -17.55 6.73 -22.38
CA GLU A 122 -16.65 6.54 -23.51
C GLU A 122 -16.16 7.85 -24.14
N ASP A 123 -16.92 8.91 -24.00
CA ASP A 123 -16.58 10.24 -24.57
C ASP A 123 -15.30 10.85 -23.97
N LYS A 124 -14.94 10.48 -22.76
CA LYS A 124 -13.67 10.91 -22.15
C LYS A 124 -12.43 10.31 -22.80
N LYS A 125 -12.55 9.08 -23.27
CA LYS A 125 -11.44 8.36 -23.93
C LYS A 125 -11.03 9.02 -25.25
N GLN A 126 -11.99 9.56 -25.97
CA GLN A 126 -11.74 10.28 -27.22
C GLN A 126 -11.10 11.66 -27.01
N ARG A 127 -11.36 12.30 -25.86
CA ARG A 127 -10.75 13.61 -25.55
C ARG A 127 -9.29 13.51 -25.13
N GLU A 128 -8.91 12.43 -24.45
CA GLU A 128 -7.51 12.19 -24.08
C GLU A 128 -6.65 11.85 -25.29
N ASP A 129 -7.17 11.08 -26.24
CA ASP A 129 -6.48 10.76 -27.50
C ASP A 129 -6.28 12.00 -28.38
N ASN A 130 -7.22 12.94 -28.36
CA ASN A 130 -7.13 14.16 -29.18
C ASN A 130 -6.27 15.26 -28.52
N SER A 131 -5.94 15.14 -27.24
CA SER A 131 -5.10 16.12 -26.55
C SER A 131 -3.60 15.85 -26.69
N HIS A 132 -3.22 14.72 -27.29
CA HIS A 132 -1.84 14.35 -27.54
C HIS A 132 -1.37 14.65 -28.99
N GLU A 133 -2.22 15.16 -29.82
CA GLU A 133 -1.87 15.71 -31.13
C GLU A 133 -1.67 17.25 -31.06
#